data_9601b7d532f46360a0540c04528a6aa1
#
_entry.id   9601b7d532f46360a0540c04528a6aa1
#
_cell.length_a   1.000
_cell.length_b   1.000
_cell.length_c   1.000
_cell.angle_alpha   90.00
_cell.angle_beta   90.00
_cell.angle_gamma   90.00
#
_symmetry.space_group_name_H-M   'P 1'
#
loop_
_entity.id
_entity.type
_entity.pdbx_description
1 polymer ?
#
loop_
_entity_poly.entity_id
_entity_poly.type
_entity_poly.pdbx_seq_one_letter_code
_entity_poly.pdbx_strand_id
1 'polypeptide(L)'
;MKPATPKAELLPSNQLPKAVFRGPLLLGKSFLGVLTICAVVMLSSWIATLAEAAPEEKPAANAQSAAEYKLTIPFGLEESKVVIPEDNPLSREKVELGRQLFFDKRLSKDNTIACASCHLAKFAFTDGKRVATGIRGQKGGRSAPVNFNRVFSSAQFWDGRAATLEDQSVGPFINPIEHGFANHDEMIAKMMKIAGYRKLFKEVFGEEDIKIGNVGKAIASFQRTILSGNSPADRFDQGGEAGAISEEAQHGLLLFREKARCTKCHSGFNFTDEKFHNAGIGWDTNTVDLGRYMLSKNPEDIGAFKTPTLREIARSAPYMHDGRFKTLEEVVNFYNQGGIKNPHMDPLVIPLELTDQEKHDLVQFLHTLNGEGWQQATAPKAFPK
;
A
#
# COMPACT_ATOMS: atom_id res chain seq x y z
N MET A 1 10.33 -22.81 -47.10
CA MET A 1 10.79 -23.51 -45.89
C MET A 1 10.14 -22.84 -44.69
N LYS A 2 9.19 -23.53 -44.05
CA LYS A 2 8.52 -23.06 -42.82
C LYS A 2 9.36 -23.55 -41.64
N PRO A 3 9.59 -22.75 -40.62
CA PRO A 3 10.23 -23.23 -39.40
C PRO A 3 9.27 -24.02 -38.53
N ALA A 4 9.78 -25.13 -37.99
CA ALA A 4 9.03 -26.08 -37.17
C ALA A 4 8.83 -25.49 -35.75
N THR A 5 7.62 -25.66 -35.23
CA THR A 5 7.25 -25.42 -33.84
C THR A 5 7.78 -26.52 -32.93
N PRO A 6 8.39 -26.23 -31.78
CA PRO A 6 8.73 -27.24 -30.80
C PRO A 6 7.46 -27.74 -30.07
N LYS A 7 7.28 -29.05 -30.04
CA LYS A 7 6.26 -29.76 -29.25
C LYS A 7 6.71 -29.73 -27.76
N ALA A 8 5.85 -29.23 -26.88
CA ALA A 8 6.00 -29.44 -25.45
C ALA A 8 5.59 -30.88 -25.11
N GLU A 9 6.51 -31.68 -24.58
CA GLU A 9 6.23 -32.98 -23.98
C GLU A 9 5.60 -32.81 -22.61
N LEU A 10 4.39 -33.34 -22.47
CA LEU A 10 3.70 -33.49 -21.18
C LEU A 10 4.26 -34.72 -20.47
N LEU A 11 4.84 -34.51 -19.28
CA LEU A 11 5.19 -35.60 -18.37
C LEU A 11 3.94 -36.17 -17.70
N PRO A 12 3.85 -37.52 -17.50
CA PRO A 12 2.64 -38.14 -16.97
C PRO A 12 2.48 -37.91 -15.45
N SER A 13 1.25 -37.58 -15.08
CA SER A 13 0.78 -37.51 -13.71
C SER A 13 0.71 -38.92 -13.11
N ASN A 14 1.60 -39.28 -12.20
CA ASN A 14 1.37 -40.26 -11.14
C ASN A 14 2.63 -40.39 -10.27
N GLN A 15 2.61 -39.81 -9.09
CA GLN A 15 3.22 -40.32 -7.84
C GLN A 15 3.28 -39.21 -6.79
N LEU A 16 2.23 -39.14 -6.00
CA LEU A 16 2.28 -38.50 -4.68
C LEU A 16 2.13 -39.57 -3.62
N PRO A 17 2.98 -39.65 -2.60
CA PRO A 17 2.83 -40.61 -1.50
C PRO A 17 1.72 -40.19 -0.55
N LYS A 18 0.84 -41.11 -0.22
CA LYS A 18 -0.20 -40.96 0.81
C LYS A 18 0.45 -40.96 2.19
N ALA A 19 0.41 -39.84 2.89
CA ALA A 19 0.72 -39.80 4.32
C ALA A 19 -0.47 -40.32 5.13
N VAL A 20 -0.26 -41.44 5.82
CA VAL A 20 -1.20 -42.07 6.76
C VAL A 20 -1.02 -41.40 8.13
N PHE A 21 -1.98 -40.60 8.56
CA PHE A 21 -2.07 -40.16 9.94
C PHE A 21 -2.91 -41.18 10.73
N ARG A 22 -2.27 -41.94 11.60
CA ARG A 22 -2.91 -42.68 12.68
C ARG A 22 -2.81 -41.86 13.97
N GLY A 23 -3.93 -41.37 14.48
CA GLY A 23 -4.07 -40.88 15.84
C GLY A 23 -4.68 -41.97 16.74
N PRO A 24 -4.33 -42.03 18.02
CA PRO A 24 -5.05 -42.91 18.97
C PRO A 24 -6.20 -42.15 19.63
N LEU A 25 -7.38 -42.77 19.56
CA LEU A 25 -8.51 -42.53 20.44
C LEU A 25 -8.14 -43.00 21.84
N LEU A 26 -8.42 -42.19 22.87
CA LEU A 26 -8.59 -42.65 24.25
C LEU A 26 -9.90 -42.11 24.79
N LEU A 27 -10.84 -43.06 24.96
CA LEU A 27 -12.06 -42.94 25.75
C LEU A 27 -11.73 -43.10 27.24
N GLY A 28 -12.43 -42.38 28.07
CA GLY A 28 -12.98 -43.03 29.23
C GLY A 28 -12.72 -42.46 30.60
N LYS A 29 -13.74 -41.94 31.15
CA LYS A 29 -14.46 -42.30 32.40
C LYS A 29 -14.51 -41.24 33.48
N SER A 30 -15.75 -40.87 33.71
CA SER A 30 -16.29 -40.17 34.87
C SER A 30 -15.92 -40.85 36.17
N PHE A 31 -15.63 -40.11 37.24
CA PHE A 31 -15.96 -40.53 38.62
C PHE A 31 -16.41 -39.33 39.46
N LEU A 32 -17.56 -39.53 40.04
CA LEU A 32 -18.27 -38.75 41.04
C LEU A 32 -17.71 -39.11 42.43
N GLY A 33 -17.60 -38.16 43.33
CA GLY A 33 -17.42 -38.54 44.72
C GLY A 33 -17.01 -37.44 45.70
N VAL A 34 -17.98 -36.90 46.38
CA VAL A 34 -18.15 -36.71 47.85
C VAL A 34 -17.41 -35.56 48.55
N LEU A 35 -18.27 -34.72 49.12
CA LEU A 35 -18.04 -33.75 50.20
C LEU A 35 -17.33 -34.37 51.42
N THR A 36 -16.43 -33.61 52.05
CA THR A 36 -16.27 -33.64 53.49
C THR A 36 -15.92 -32.27 54.04
N ILE A 37 -16.80 -31.79 54.91
CA ILE A 37 -16.67 -30.59 55.74
C ILE A 37 -15.80 -30.94 56.93
N CYS A 38 -14.78 -30.16 57.28
CA CYS A 38 -14.27 -30.08 58.64
C CYS A 38 -13.81 -28.64 58.95
N ALA A 39 -14.49 -28.02 59.86
CA ALA A 39 -14.14 -26.79 60.52
C ALA A 39 -13.17 -27.05 61.66
N VAL A 40 -12.10 -26.26 61.82
CA VAL A 40 -11.37 -26.10 63.10
C VAL A 40 -10.80 -24.64 63.15
N VAL A 41 -11.42 -23.83 63.91
CA VAL A 41 -11.08 -22.91 65.01
C VAL A 41 -9.64 -22.37 65.08
N MET A 42 -9.58 -21.03 64.95
CA MET A 42 -8.78 -20.03 65.72
C MET A 42 -7.41 -20.44 66.28
N LEU A 43 -6.37 -19.76 65.87
CA LEU A 43 -5.40 -19.16 66.80
C LEU A 43 -4.75 -17.93 66.16
N SER A 44 -4.97 -16.81 66.81
CA SER A 44 -4.35 -15.51 66.58
C SER A 44 -2.87 -15.53 66.93
N SER A 45 -1.99 -15.16 65.99
CA SER A 45 -0.63 -14.74 66.28
C SER A 45 -0.30 -13.50 65.46
N TRP A 46 -0.12 -12.42 66.11
CA TRP A 46 0.41 -11.15 65.60
C TRP A 46 1.85 -11.37 65.11
N ILE A 47 2.09 -11.23 63.84
CA ILE A 47 3.40 -10.95 63.28
C ILE A 47 3.29 -9.64 62.53
N ALA A 48 3.80 -8.58 63.15
CA ALA A 48 4.02 -7.30 62.46
C ALA A 48 5.15 -7.48 61.46
N THR A 49 4.82 -7.71 60.18
CA THR A 49 5.77 -7.62 59.08
C THR A 49 5.83 -6.18 58.63
N LEU A 50 7.00 -5.57 58.81
CA LEU A 50 7.37 -4.31 58.22
C LEU A 50 7.19 -4.46 56.69
N ALA A 51 6.15 -3.83 56.13
CA ALA A 51 6.03 -3.61 54.70
C ALA A 51 7.05 -2.56 54.30
N GLU A 52 8.15 -3.03 53.75
CA GLU A 52 9.08 -2.17 53.00
C GLU A 52 8.30 -1.60 51.82
N ALA A 53 8.04 -0.29 51.86
CA ALA A 53 7.36 0.42 50.78
C ALA A 53 8.21 0.25 49.51
N ALA A 54 7.65 -0.45 48.50
CA ALA A 54 8.21 -0.40 47.18
C ALA A 54 8.32 1.04 46.71
N PRO A 55 9.42 1.44 46.06
CA PRO A 55 9.55 2.81 45.54
C PRO A 55 8.39 3.07 44.58
N GLU A 56 7.59 4.10 44.87
CA GLU A 56 6.62 4.64 43.91
C GLU A 56 7.39 4.96 42.63
N GLU A 57 7.11 4.16 41.57
CA GLU A 57 7.49 4.58 40.23
C GLU A 57 6.79 5.89 39.95
N LYS A 58 7.57 6.98 39.99
CA LYS A 58 7.11 8.27 39.49
C LYS A 58 6.59 8.05 38.08
N PRO A 59 5.33 8.44 37.76
CA PRO A 59 4.87 8.43 36.42
C PRO A 59 5.85 9.24 35.56
N ALA A 60 6.33 8.62 34.47
CA ALA A 60 7.25 9.25 33.54
C ALA A 60 6.70 10.61 33.14
N ALA A 61 7.44 11.65 33.53
CA ALA A 61 7.08 13.04 33.31
C ALA A 61 7.04 13.31 31.79
N ASN A 62 5.95 13.96 31.35
CA ASN A 62 5.81 14.68 30.10
C ASN A 62 5.98 13.90 28.79
N ALA A 63 5.04 13.01 28.49
CA ALA A 63 4.46 13.04 27.15
C ALA A 63 3.53 14.28 27.11
N GLN A 64 4.07 15.46 26.80
CA GLN A 64 3.25 16.55 26.29
C GLN A 64 2.41 15.96 25.19
N SER A 65 1.08 15.94 25.35
CA SER A 65 0.17 15.44 24.33
C SER A 65 0.47 16.20 23.04
N ALA A 66 1.22 15.55 22.14
CA ALA A 66 1.43 16.11 20.82
C ALA A 66 0.04 16.40 20.27
N ALA A 67 -0.24 17.64 19.89
CA ALA A 67 -1.55 18.04 19.45
C ALA A 67 -2.01 17.08 18.33
N GLU A 68 -3.15 16.44 18.53
CA GLU A 68 -3.70 15.48 17.59
C GLU A 68 -3.75 16.10 16.19
N TYR A 69 -3.09 15.43 15.24
CA TYR A 69 -3.10 15.91 13.85
C TYR A 69 -4.36 15.37 13.16
N LYS A 70 -5.34 16.23 12.96
CA LYS A 70 -6.54 15.87 12.21
C LYS A 70 -6.29 16.02 10.71
N LEU A 71 -6.52 14.94 9.94
CA LEU A 71 -6.51 14.98 8.48
C LEU A 71 -7.66 15.85 7.98
N THR A 72 -7.36 16.75 7.05
CA THR A 72 -8.41 17.42 6.27
C THR A 72 -8.75 16.50 5.09
N ILE A 73 -9.94 15.89 5.15
CA ILE A 73 -10.39 14.96 4.12
C ILE A 73 -11.07 15.76 3.00
N PRO A 74 -10.49 15.75 1.77
CA PRO A 74 -11.12 16.41 0.63
C PRO A 74 -12.49 15.82 0.31
N PHE A 75 -13.40 16.66 -0.22
CA PHE A 75 -14.72 16.24 -0.70
C PHE A 75 -14.59 15.03 -1.67
N GLY A 76 -15.56 14.14 -1.66
CA GLY A 76 -15.55 12.91 -2.45
C GLY A 76 -14.78 11.75 -1.83
N LEU A 77 -14.06 11.96 -0.71
CA LEU A 77 -13.46 10.88 0.08
C LEU A 77 -14.31 10.58 1.32
N GLU A 78 -14.31 9.33 1.78
CA GLU A 78 -15.06 8.88 2.94
C GLU A 78 -14.21 8.92 4.22
N GLU A 79 -14.43 9.92 5.10
CA GLU A 79 -13.72 10.08 6.37
C GLU A 79 -13.87 8.83 7.27
N SER A 80 -15.02 8.17 7.25
CA SER A 80 -15.28 6.94 8.03
C SER A 80 -14.43 5.73 7.62
N LYS A 81 -13.76 5.81 6.47
CA LYS A 81 -12.85 4.76 5.97
C LYS A 81 -11.37 5.05 6.23
N VAL A 82 -11.07 6.17 6.87
CA VAL A 82 -9.69 6.51 7.27
C VAL A 82 -9.18 5.49 8.29
N VAL A 83 -8.02 4.90 8.03
CA VAL A 83 -7.38 3.95 8.94
C VAL A 83 -6.07 4.54 9.47
N ILE A 84 -6.09 4.88 10.75
CA ILE A 84 -4.89 5.30 11.51
C ILE A 84 -4.62 4.19 12.53
N PRO A 85 -3.47 3.51 12.47
CA PRO A 85 -3.12 2.48 13.44
C PRO A 85 -3.02 3.06 14.86
N GLU A 86 -3.53 2.33 15.85
CA GLU A 86 -3.49 2.75 17.26
C GLU A 86 -2.05 2.94 17.77
N ASP A 87 -1.11 2.13 17.28
CA ASP A 87 0.31 2.22 17.64
C ASP A 87 1.08 3.28 16.82
N ASN A 88 0.39 3.97 15.88
CA ASN A 88 0.95 5.07 15.09
C ASN A 88 -0.06 6.24 14.92
N PRO A 89 -0.58 6.83 16.00
CA PRO A 89 -1.45 8.00 15.90
C PRO A 89 -0.70 9.16 15.22
N LEU A 90 -1.42 9.98 14.46
CA LEU A 90 -0.81 11.11 13.78
C LEU A 90 -0.49 12.24 14.76
N SER A 91 0.66 12.89 14.60
CA SER A 91 0.98 14.19 15.18
C SER A 91 1.64 15.07 14.12
N ARG A 92 1.59 16.39 14.33
CA ARG A 92 2.19 17.36 13.42
C ARG A 92 3.70 17.13 13.28
N GLU A 93 4.38 16.88 14.38
CA GLU A 93 5.82 16.67 14.46
C GLU A 93 6.21 15.37 13.74
N LYS A 94 5.41 14.31 13.90
CA LYS A 94 5.65 13.02 13.23
C LYS A 94 5.44 13.13 11.73
N VAL A 95 4.38 13.80 11.29
CA VAL A 95 4.12 14.06 9.86
C VAL A 95 5.26 14.86 9.25
N GLU A 96 5.74 15.91 9.94
CA GLU A 96 6.86 16.72 9.47
C GLU A 96 8.17 15.93 9.41
N LEU A 97 8.47 15.12 10.43
CA LEU A 97 9.62 14.21 10.41
C LEU A 97 9.51 13.24 9.21
N GLY A 98 8.35 12.65 8.98
CA GLY A 98 8.10 11.78 7.84
C GLY A 98 8.32 12.49 6.51
N ARG A 99 7.91 13.77 6.40
CA ARG A 99 8.17 14.61 5.22
C ARG A 99 9.68 14.82 5.01
N GLN A 100 10.43 15.10 6.06
CA GLN A 100 11.89 15.22 5.99
C GLN A 100 12.52 13.92 5.46
N LEU A 101 12.13 12.77 6.01
CA LEU A 101 12.64 11.47 5.61
C LEU A 101 12.28 11.11 4.15
N PHE A 102 11.06 11.40 3.74
CA PHE A 102 10.55 11.07 2.39
C PHE A 102 11.32 11.80 1.27
N PHE A 103 11.81 13.01 1.53
CA PHE A 103 12.51 13.83 0.53
C PHE A 103 14.05 13.78 0.64
N ASP A 104 14.62 13.21 1.69
CA ASP A 104 16.06 13.27 1.95
C ASP A 104 16.85 12.20 1.20
N LYS A 105 17.59 12.61 0.18
CA LYS A 105 18.44 11.72 -0.62
C LYS A 105 19.61 11.11 0.17
N ARG A 106 20.01 11.71 1.30
CA ARG A 106 21.06 11.15 2.16
C ARG A 106 20.66 9.79 2.74
N LEU A 107 19.37 9.43 2.68
CA LEU A 107 18.82 8.14 3.11
C LEU A 107 18.88 7.06 2.01
N SER A 108 19.76 7.21 1.01
CA SER A 108 20.21 6.12 0.15
C SER A 108 21.71 5.91 0.31
N LYS A 109 22.20 4.73 -0.08
CA LYS A 109 23.60 4.34 0.12
C LYS A 109 24.59 5.32 -0.50
N ASP A 110 24.27 5.83 -1.69
CA ASP A 110 25.09 6.75 -2.48
C ASP A 110 24.62 8.23 -2.44
N ASN A 111 23.63 8.57 -1.61
CA ASN A 111 23.03 9.91 -1.47
C ASN A 111 22.32 10.43 -2.73
N THR A 112 21.87 9.57 -3.64
CA THR A 112 21.26 10.01 -4.90
C THR A 112 19.74 9.86 -4.94
N ILE A 113 19.17 8.93 -4.13
CA ILE A 113 17.76 8.54 -4.15
C ILE A 113 17.08 8.88 -2.82
N ALA A 114 15.85 9.36 -2.90
CA ALA A 114 14.87 9.48 -1.82
C ALA A 114 13.57 8.84 -2.29
N CYS A 115 12.58 8.63 -1.40
CA CYS A 115 11.23 8.19 -1.79
C CYS A 115 10.67 9.12 -2.87
N ALA A 116 10.83 10.43 -2.70
CA ALA A 116 10.44 11.45 -3.66
C ALA A 116 11.14 11.38 -5.03
N SER A 117 12.20 10.57 -5.18
CA SER A 117 12.85 10.38 -6.49
C SER A 117 12.02 9.51 -7.43
N CYS A 118 11.19 8.61 -6.88
CA CYS A 118 10.26 7.77 -7.60
C CYS A 118 8.79 8.21 -7.41
N HIS A 119 8.53 9.05 -6.41
CA HIS A 119 7.19 9.57 -6.10
C HIS A 119 7.17 11.10 -6.22
N LEU A 120 7.25 11.59 -7.47
CA LEU A 120 7.30 13.01 -7.80
C LEU A 120 5.89 13.60 -7.87
N ALA A 121 5.62 14.67 -7.13
CA ALA A 121 4.31 15.34 -7.13
C ALA A 121 3.84 15.73 -8.55
N LYS A 122 4.74 16.23 -9.39
CA LYS A 122 4.41 16.62 -10.79
C LYS A 122 3.90 15.48 -11.68
N PHE A 123 4.18 14.22 -11.31
CA PHE A 123 3.69 13.00 -11.97
C PHE A 123 2.72 12.21 -11.09
N ALA A 124 1.90 12.92 -10.31
CA ALA A 124 0.94 12.28 -9.42
C ALA A 124 1.59 11.27 -8.46
N PHE A 125 2.74 11.63 -7.89
CA PHE A 125 3.53 10.76 -7.02
C PHE A 125 3.89 9.40 -7.64
N THR A 126 4.10 9.36 -8.98
CA THR A 126 4.91 8.36 -9.70
C THR A 126 6.20 9.02 -10.19
N ASP A 127 7.02 8.32 -10.99
CA ASP A 127 8.22 8.90 -11.58
C ASP A 127 8.07 9.25 -13.07
N GLY A 128 6.89 9.00 -13.66
CA GLY A 128 6.60 9.24 -15.07
C GLY A 128 7.42 8.36 -16.03
N LYS A 129 7.93 7.22 -15.53
CA LYS A 129 8.77 6.30 -16.31
C LYS A 129 8.11 4.92 -16.37
N ARG A 130 8.46 4.15 -17.39
CA ARG A 130 7.98 2.79 -17.55
C ARG A 130 8.26 1.93 -16.32
N VAL A 131 9.49 1.99 -15.80
CA VAL A 131 9.90 1.30 -14.58
C VAL A 131 10.76 2.23 -13.73
N ALA A 132 10.67 2.07 -12.41
CA ALA A 132 11.41 2.87 -11.45
C ALA A 132 12.93 2.81 -11.69
N THR A 133 13.63 3.92 -11.39
CA THR A 133 15.07 4.02 -11.50
C THR A 133 15.67 4.34 -10.14
N GLY A 134 16.46 3.43 -9.59
CA GLY A 134 17.10 3.57 -8.30
C GLY A 134 18.55 4.01 -8.36
N ILE A 135 19.32 3.68 -7.31
CA ILE A 135 20.73 4.04 -7.21
C ILE A 135 21.54 3.56 -8.42
N ARG A 136 22.59 4.32 -8.77
CA ARG A 136 23.48 4.00 -9.90
C ARG A 136 22.72 3.84 -11.24
N GLY A 137 21.51 4.40 -11.36
CA GLY A 137 20.69 4.27 -12.56
C GLY A 137 20.09 2.90 -12.81
N GLN A 138 20.11 2.00 -11.84
CA GLN A 138 19.55 0.66 -11.93
C GLN A 138 18.04 0.72 -12.17
N LYS A 139 17.52 -0.20 -13.00
CA LYS A 139 16.10 -0.28 -13.34
C LYS A 139 15.41 -1.33 -12.49
N GLY A 140 14.26 -0.95 -11.92
CA GLY A 140 13.33 -1.89 -11.31
C GLY A 140 12.57 -2.70 -12.35
N GLY A 141 11.82 -3.71 -11.89
CA GLY A 141 10.96 -4.52 -12.77
C GLY A 141 9.56 -3.94 -12.98
N ARG A 142 9.14 -2.97 -12.17
CA ARG A 142 7.78 -2.42 -12.15
C ARG A 142 7.77 -0.90 -12.18
N SER A 143 6.65 -0.32 -12.65
CA SER A 143 6.35 1.11 -12.55
C SER A 143 6.18 1.52 -11.08
N ALA A 144 6.60 2.74 -10.74
CA ALA A 144 6.33 3.31 -9.42
C ALA A 144 4.82 3.55 -9.24
N PRO A 145 4.15 2.91 -8.27
CA PRO A 145 2.72 3.13 -8.05
C PRO A 145 2.47 4.53 -7.50
N VAL A 146 1.26 5.05 -7.72
CA VAL A 146 0.82 6.31 -7.11
C VAL A 146 0.84 6.24 -5.58
N ASN A 147 1.16 7.36 -4.93
CA ASN A 147 1.20 7.46 -3.47
C ASN A 147 0.09 8.38 -2.93
N PHE A 148 -1.09 8.33 -3.55
CA PHE A 148 -2.27 9.03 -3.05
C PHE A 148 -3.15 8.11 -2.21
N ASN A 149 -3.88 8.72 -1.28
CA ASN A 149 -4.96 8.07 -0.54
C ASN A 149 -4.56 6.75 0.12
N ARG A 150 -3.26 6.63 0.47
CA ARG A 150 -2.75 5.39 1.07
C ARG A 150 -3.35 5.10 2.44
N VAL A 151 -3.91 6.11 3.10
CA VAL A 151 -4.66 5.96 4.36
C VAL A 151 -5.87 5.03 4.25
N PHE A 152 -6.37 4.80 3.03
CA PHE A 152 -7.52 3.93 2.75
C PHE A 152 -7.11 2.53 2.25
N SER A 153 -5.81 2.28 2.05
CA SER A 153 -5.36 1.04 1.43
C SER A 153 -5.10 -0.06 2.43
N SER A 154 -5.61 -1.26 2.11
CA SER A 154 -5.47 -2.48 2.91
C SER A 154 -4.14 -3.22 2.70
N ALA A 155 -3.43 -2.95 1.59
CA ALA A 155 -2.15 -3.56 1.26
C ALA A 155 -1.33 -2.63 0.37
N GLN A 156 0.00 -2.74 0.43
CA GLN A 156 0.91 -1.87 -0.27
C GLN A 156 1.71 -2.63 -1.33
N PHE A 157 2.26 -1.91 -2.31
CA PHE A 157 2.86 -2.41 -3.55
C PHE A 157 1.84 -3.02 -4.53
N TRP A 158 2.27 -3.27 -5.77
CA TRP A 158 1.45 -3.89 -6.81
C TRP A 158 0.98 -5.31 -6.47
N ASP A 159 1.78 -6.05 -5.71
CA ASP A 159 1.53 -7.43 -5.30
C ASP A 159 0.99 -7.57 -3.88
N GLY A 160 0.85 -6.44 -3.15
CA GLY A 160 0.35 -6.44 -1.77
C GLY A 160 1.31 -7.07 -0.75
N ARG A 161 2.62 -7.07 -1.03
CA ARG A 161 3.62 -7.72 -0.16
C ARG A 161 3.86 -7.06 1.18
N ALA A 162 3.46 -5.81 1.37
CA ALA A 162 3.46 -5.16 2.68
C ALA A 162 2.01 -4.96 3.15
N ALA A 163 1.72 -5.45 4.34
CA ALA A 163 0.39 -5.37 4.95
C ALA A 163 0.08 -3.96 5.47
N THR A 164 1.10 -3.24 5.91
CA THR A 164 0.96 -1.90 6.46
C THR A 164 1.76 -0.87 5.65
N LEU A 165 1.41 0.40 5.83
CA LEU A 165 2.16 1.48 5.21
C LEU A 165 3.52 1.68 5.91
N GLU A 166 3.60 1.34 7.20
CA GLU A 166 4.82 1.32 7.99
C GLU A 166 5.84 0.32 7.42
N ASP A 167 5.42 -0.91 7.15
CA ASP A 167 6.26 -1.96 6.55
C ASP A 167 6.70 -1.56 5.14
N GLN A 168 5.78 -1.00 4.34
CA GLN A 168 6.10 -0.50 3.01
C GLN A 168 7.18 0.58 3.07
N SER A 169 7.07 1.50 4.02
CA SER A 169 7.95 2.67 4.13
C SER A 169 9.42 2.32 4.37
N VAL A 170 9.70 1.16 4.94
CA VAL A 170 11.09 0.74 5.25
C VAL A 170 11.67 -0.27 4.25
N GLY A 171 10.81 -0.97 3.50
CA GLY A 171 11.24 -1.96 2.52
C GLY A 171 12.20 -1.42 1.45
N PRO A 172 11.95 -0.25 0.82
CA PRO A 172 12.81 0.33 -0.19
C PRO A 172 14.26 0.59 0.25
N PHE A 173 14.54 0.83 1.53
CA PHE A 173 15.89 1.08 2.01
C PHE A 173 16.83 -0.09 1.76
N ILE A 174 16.37 -1.33 1.96
CA ILE A 174 17.15 -2.55 1.78
C ILE A 174 17.00 -3.18 0.39
N ASN A 175 16.22 -2.56 -0.50
CA ASN A 175 16.16 -2.99 -1.88
C ASN A 175 17.46 -2.58 -2.60
N PRO A 176 18.24 -3.53 -3.17
CA PRO A 176 19.53 -3.25 -3.79
C PRO A 176 19.45 -2.33 -5.02
N ILE A 177 18.28 -2.26 -5.65
CA ILE A 177 18.01 -1.38 -6.80
C ILE A 177 17.59 0.02 -6.33
N GLU A 178 16.76 0.13 -5.27
CA GLU A 178 16.16 1.39 -4.84
C GLU A 178 17.14 2.23 -4.00
N HIS A 179 17.22 2.01 -2.69
CA HIS A 179 18.14 2.76 -1.81
C HIS A 179 19.49 2.05 -1.57
N GLY A 180 19.56 0.72 -1.74
CA GLY A 180 20.80 -0.07 -1.86
C GLY A 180 21.56 -0.36 -0.58
N PHE A 181 20.97 -0.20 0.61
CA PHE A 181 21.58 -0.66 1.86
C PHE A 181 21.52 -2.19 1.95
N ALA A 182 22.50 -2.79 2.61
CA ALA A 182 22.54 -4.23 2.80
C ALA A 182 21.48 -4.72 3.82
N ASN A 183 21.19 -3.89 4.82
CA ASN A 183 20.19 -4.10 5.86
C ASN A 183 19.77 -2.77 6.50
N HIS A 184 18.77 -2.81 7.37
CA HIS A 184 18.27 -1.62 8.06
C HIS A 184 19.29 -1.03 9.05
N ASP A 185 20.17 -1.84 9.66
CA ASP A 185 21.17 -1.36 10.60
C ASP A 185 22.20 -0.46 9.90
N GLU A 186 22.61 -0.80 8.67
CA GLU A 186 23.49 0.06 7.86
C GLU A 186 22.85 1.43 7.59
N MET A 187 21.54 1.45 7.28
CA MET A 187 20.80 2.67 7.06
C MET A 187 20.69 3.49 8.35
N ILE A 188 20.33 2.87 9.47
CA ILE A 188 20.24 3.52 10.78
C ILE A 188 21.60 4.08 11.21
N ALA A 189 22.68 3.31 11.08
CA ALA A 189 24.03 3.78 11.40
C ALA A 189 24.43 5.01 10.58
N LYS A 190 23.97 5.12 9.33
CA LYS A 190 24.15 6.32 8.51
C LYS A 190 23.32 7.49 9.02
N MET A 191 22.05 7.27 9.35
CA MET A 191 21.14 8.30 9.85
C MET A 191 21.59 8.84 11.21
N MET A 192 22.09 7.99 12.10
CA MET A 192 22.64 8.35 13.42
C MET A 192 23.82 9.34 13.36
N LYS A 193 24.53 9.43 12.23
CA LYS A 193 25.59 10.44 12.02
C LYS A 193 25.03 11.85 11.78
N ILE A 194 23.74 11.99 11.55
CA ILE A 194 23.08 13.28 11.33
C ILE A 194 22.44 13.72 12.64
N ALA A 195 23.11 14.66 13.34
CA ALA A 195 22.69 15.11 14.68
C ALA A 195 21.25 15.63 14.71
N GLY A 196 20.82 16.33 13.65
CA GLY A 196 19.47 16.85 13.55
C GLY A 196 18.41 15.75 13.51
N TYR A 197 18.67 14.56 12.93
CA TYR A 197 17.72 13.46 13.00
C TYR A 197 17.63 12.87 14.41
N ARG A 198 18.76 12.68 15.13
CA ARG A 198 18.70 12.22 16.53
C ARG A 198 17.83 13.13 17.39
N LYS A 199 17.99 14.46 17.23
CA LYS A 199 17.18 15.45 17.93
C LYS A 199 15.70 15.32 17.60
N LEU A 200 15.34 15.24 16.30
CA LEU A 200 13.94 15.10 15.86
C LEU A 200 13.30 13.79 16.33
N PHE A 201 14.03 12.66 16.28
CA PHE A 201 13.53 11.40 16.79
C PHE A 201 13.29 11.42 18.29
N LYS A 202 14.19 12.07 19.05
CA LYS A 202 13.97 12.29 20.49
C LYS A 202 12.72 13.13 20.76
N GLU A 203 12.52 14.21 20.00
CA GLU A 203 11.34 15.07 20.15
C GLU A 203 10.03 14.32 19.81
N VAL A 204 10.03 13.47 18.77
CA VAL A 204 8.84 12.79 18.28
C VAL A 204 8.55 11.48 19.00
N PHE A 205 9.57 10.70 19.33
CA PHE A 205 9.42 9.34 19.89
C PHE A 205 9.98 9.19 21.32
N GLY A 206 10.56 10.23 21.89
CA GLY A 206 11.13 10.21 23.24
C GLY A 206 12.51 9.54 23.34
N GLU A 207 13.08 9.04 22.24
CA GLU A 207 14.32 8.29 22.19
C GLU A 207 15.31 8.92 21.20
N GLU A 208 16.58 9.06 21.60
CA GLU A 208 17.65 9.50 20.68
C GLU A 208 18.09 8.41 19.71
N ASP A 209 17.96 7.14 20.11
CA ASP A 209 18.27 6.01 19.27
C ASP A 209 17.19 5.82 18.21
N ILE A 210 17.59 5.93 16.93
CA ILE A 210 16.70 5.81 15.81
C ILE A 210 16.42 4.32 15.55
N LYS A 211 15.16 3.92 15.69
CA LYS A 211 14.70 2.56 15.41
C LYS A 211 14.01 2.52 14.04
N ILE A 212 14.23 1.45 13.26
CA ILE A 212 13.64 1.33 11.92
C ILE A 212 12.09 1.40 11.93
N GLY A 213 11.45 0.82 12.96
CA GLY A 213 9.99 0.93 13.13
C GLY A 213 9.52 2.38 13.26
N ASN A 214 10.27 3.24 13.99
CA ASN A 214 9.96 4.65 14.13
C ASN A 214 10.19 5.43 12.82
N VAL A 215 11.18 5.04 12.02
CA VAL A 215 11.37 5.57 10.65
C VAL A 215 10.15 5.25 9.79
N GLY A 216 9.71 3.99 9.79
CA GLY A 216 8.49 3.56 9.10
C GLY A 216 7.25 4.32 9.54
N LYS A 217 7.04 4.46 10.85
CA LYS A 217 5.93 5.21 11.45
C LYS A 217 5.90 6.68 11.00
N ALA A 218 7.05 7.34 10.98
CA ALA A 218 7.13 8.74 10.56
C ALA A 218 6.83 8.89 9.06
N ILE A 219 7.46 8.10 8.19
CA ILE A 219 7.22 8.16 6.73
C ILE A 219 5.76 7.83 6.41
N ALA A 220 5.19 6.78 7.02
CA ALA A 220 3.79 6.41 6.85
C ALA A 220 2.84 7.53 7.30
N SER A 221 3.14 8.22 8.41
CA SER A 221 2.36 9.37 8.87
C SER A 221 2.31 10.49 7.82
N PHE A 222 3.43 10.80 7.18
CA PHE A 222 3.46 11.77 6.09
C PHE A 222 2.67 11.26 4.87
N GLN A 223 2.86 10.02 4.45
CA GLN A 223 2.18 9.45 3.28
C GLN A 223 0.64 9.48 3.46
N ARG A 224 0.13 9.29 4.68
CA ARG A 224 -1.31 9.41 4.99
C ARG A 224 -1.88 10.80 4.74
N THR A 225 -1.04 11.83 4.71
CA THR A 225 -1.49 13.21 4.42
C THR A 225 -1.59 13.51 2.93
N ILE A 226 -1.11 12.62 2.06
CA ILE A 226 -1.17 12.81 0.60
C ILE A 226 -2.54 12.33 0.12
N LEU A 227 -3.51 13.23 0.15
CA LEU A 227 -4.90 12.95 -0.22
C LEU A 227 -5.26 13.64 -1.52
N SER A 228 -6.05 12.98 -2.37
CA SER A 228 -6.64 13.55 -3.58
C SER A 228 -8.13 13.28 -3.59
N GLY A 229 -8.93 14.33 -3.60
CA GLY A 229 -10.39 14.36 -3.70
C GLY A 229 -10.84 15.66 -4.33
N ASN A 230 -12.13 16.01 -4.19
CA ASN A 230 -12.76 17.19 -4.76
C ASN A 230 -12.49 17.32 -6.28
N SER A 231 -12.47 16.18 -6.98
CA SER A 231 -12.32 16.16 -8.43
C SER A 231 -13.59 16.67 -9.12
N PRO A 232 -13.53 17.10 -10.40
CA PRO A 232 -14.74 17.41 -11.17
C PRO A 232 -15.77 16.27 -11.13
N ALA A 233 -15.34 15.01 -11.19
CA ALA A 233 -16.23 13.86 -11.05
C ALA A 233 -16.91 13.79 -9.68
N ASP A 234 -16.19 14.08 -8.58
CA ASP A 234 -16.77 14.12 -7.24
C ASP A 234 -17.85 15.20 -7.13
N ARG A 235 -17.56 16.40 -7.63
CA ARG A 235 -18.52 17.53 -7.61
C ARG A 235 -19.76 17.25 -8.44
N PHE A 236 -19.61 16.59 -9.59
CA PHE A 236 -20.73 16.17 -10.42
C PHE A 236 -21.56 15.09 -9.73
N ASP A 237 -20.93 13.99 -9.34
CA ASP A 237 -21.60 12.75 -8.93
C ASP A 237 -22.16 12.83 -7.51
N GLN A 238 -21.41 13.42 -6.57
CA GLN A 238 -21.79 13.54 -5.16
C GLN A 238 -22.25 14.96 -4.80
N GLY A 239 -21.69 15.97 -5.46
CA GLY A 239 -22.00 17.39 -5.20
C GLY A 239 -23.22 17.91 -5.97
N GLY A 240 -23.70 17.20 -6.98
CA GLY A 240 -24.84 17.62 -7.82
C GLY A 240 -24.52 18.81 -8.74
N GLU A 241 -23.25 19.13 -8.97
CA GLU A 241 -22.81 20.21 -9.86
C GLU A 241 -22.88 19.74 -11.32
N ALA A 242 -24.04 19.88 -11.97
CA ALA A 242 -24.29 19.39 -13.32
C ALA A 242 -23.26 19.87 -14.37
N GLY A 243 -22.69 21.07 -14.21
CA GLY A 243 -21.68 21.63 -15.10
C GLY A 243 -20.24 21.30 -14.74
N ALA A 244 -19.96 20.46 -13.72
CA ALA A 244 -18.60 20.14 -13.29
C ALA A 244 -17.82 19.27 -14.29
N ILE A 245 -18.52 18.52 -15.14
CA ILE A 245 -17.95 17.70 -16.21
C ILE A 245 -18.74 17.87 -17.52
N SER A 246 -18.09 17.65 -18.67
CA SER A 246 -18.73 17.76 -19.98
C SER A 246 -19.75 16.65 -20.25
N GLU A 247 -20.60 16.80 -21.27
CA GLU A 247 -21.57 15.78 -21.67
C GLU A 247 -20.90 14.47 -22.07
N GLU A 248 -19.76 14.52 -22.77
CA GLU A 248 -18.96 13.36 -23.13
C GLU A 248 -18.45 12.64 -21.85
N ALA A 249 -17.96 13.40 -20.85
CA ALA A 249 -17.50 12.82 -19.59
C ALA A 249 -18.68 12.24 -18.76
N GLN A 250 -19.87 12.84 -18.83
CA GLN A 250 -21.08 12.27 -18.22
C GLN A 250 -21.48 10.95 -18.87
N HIS A 251 -21.46 10.88 -20.20
CA HIS A 251 -21.67 9.62 -20.93
C HIS A 251 -20.56 8.61 -20.58
N GLY A 252 -19.30 9.05 -20.52
CA GLY A 252 -18.17 8.23 -20.08
C GLY A 252 -18.34 7.64 -18.67
N LEU A 253 -18.90 8.40 -17.71
CA LEU A 253 -19.24 7.89 -16.38
C LEU A 253 -20.31 6.78 -16.43
N LEU A 254 -21.34 6.94 -17.25
CA LEU A 254 -22.35 5.88 -17.45
C LEU A 254 -21.70 4.62 -18.04
N LEU A 255 -20.88 4.78 -19.07
CA LEU A 255 -20.12 3.66 -19.66
C LEU A 255 -19.21 2.97 -18.61
N PHE A 256 -18.50 3.75 -17.80
CA PHE A 256 -17.63 3.24 -16.73
C PHE A 256 -18.40 2.35 -15.74
N ARG A 257 -19.65 2.72 -15.41
CA ARG A 257 -20.52 1.99 -14.49
C ARG A 257 -21.17 0.76 -15.10
N GLU A 258 -21.58 0.86 -16.36
CA GLU A 258 -22.45 -0.11 -17.00
C GLU A 258 -21.70 -0.95 -18.04
N LYS A 259 -21.66 -0.52 -19.31
CA LYS A 259 -21.16 -1.28 -20.45
C LYS A 259 -19.69 -1.63 -20.32
N ALA A 260 -18.84 -0.68 -19.92
CA ALA A 260 -17.41 -0.89 -19.73
C ALA A 260 -17.07 -1.65 -18.46
N ARG A 261 -18.01 -1.80 -17.51
CA ARG A 261 -17.89 -2.63 -16.29
C ARG A 261 -16.68 -2.30 -15.40
N CYS A 262 -16.10 -1.11 -15.53
CA CYS A 262 -14.88 -0.72 -14.80
C CYS A 262 -15.09 -0.74 -13.28
N THR A 263 -16.33 -0.46 -12.82
CA THR A 263 -16.72 -0.51 -11.40
C THR A 263 -16.65 -1.91 -10.78
N LYS A 264 -16.48 -2.98 -11.56
CA LYS A 264 -16.28 -4.34 -11.01
C LYS A 264 -14.96 -4.47 -10.23
N CYS A 265 -13.96 -3.67 -10.60
CA CYS A 265 -12.68 -3.56 -9.89
C CYS A 265 -12.45 -2.14 -9.35
N HIS A 266 -12.81 -1.10 -10.12
CA HIS A 266 -12.61 0.30 -9.75
C HIS A 266 -13.85 0.91 -9.12
N SER A 267 -14.25 0.40 -7.94
CA SER A 267 -15.46 0.80 -7.20
C SER A 267 -15.19 1.76 -6.06
N GLY A 268 -16.27 2.34 -5.53
CA GLY A 268 -16.25 3.21 -4.35
C GLY A 268 -15.56 4.56 -4.57
N PHE A 269 -15.49 5.33 -3.51
CA PHE A 269 -14.97 6.69 -3.51
C PHE A 269 -13.50 6.81 -3.98
N ASN A 270 -12.70 5.75 -3.83
CA ASN A 270 -11.29 5.74 -4.21
C ASN A 270 -11.03 5.02 -5.54
N PHE A 271 -12.07 4.62 -6.26
CA PHE A 271 -11.99 3.91 -7.54
C PHE A 271 -11.06 2.68 -7.50
N THR A 272 -11.20 1.86 -6.47
CA THR A 272 -10.50 0.59 -6.27
C THR A 272 -11.26 -0.30 -5.30
N ASP A 273 -11.29 -1.60 -5.57
CA ASP A 273 -11.79 -2.62 -4.64
C ASP A 273 -10.70 -3.17 -3.70
N GLU A 274 -9.45 -2.67 -3.86
CA GLU A 274 -8.25 -3.11 -3.13
C GLU A 274 -7.92 -4.61 -3.29
N LYS A 275 -8.56 -5.33 -4.24
CA LYS A 275 -8.33 -6.75 -4.54
C LYS A 275 -7.28 -6.93 -5.62
N PHE A 276 -7.02 -8.19 -5.96
CA PHE A 276 -5.99 -8.58 -6.92
C PHE A 276 -6.63 -9.25 -8.12
N HIS A 277 -6.28 -8.78 -9.33
CA HIS A 277 -6.85 -9.25 -10.59
C HIS A 277 -5.77 -9.48 -11.63
N ASN A 278 -5.96 -10.49 -12.48
CA ASN A 278 -5.10 -10.78 -13.62
C ASN A 278 -5.78 -10.30 -14.92
N ALA A 279 -5.30 -9.18 -15.46
CA ALA A 279 -5.72 -8.66 -16.76
C ALA A 279 -4.83 -9.15 -17.92
N GLY A 280 -3.88 -10.03 -17.65
CA GLY A 280 -2.98 -10.60 -18.66
C GLY A 280 -1.75 -9.76 -18.98
N ILE A 281 -1.47 -8.71 -18.22
CA ILE A 281 -0.28 -7.88 -18.44
C ILE A 281 0.99 -8.71 -18.29
N GLY A 282 1.86 -8.67 -19.31
CA GLY A 282 3.13 -9.42 -19.35
C GLY A 282 3.04 -10.83 -19.94
N TRP A 283 1.85 -11.37 -20.18
CA TRP A 283 1.70 -12.70 -20.77
C TRP A 283 2.05 -12.78 -22.26
N ASP A 284 2.28 -11.66 -22.91
CA ASP A 284 2.77 -11.52 -24.28
C ASP A 284 4.31 -11.37 -24.34
N THR A 285 4.99 -11.54 -23.22
CA THR A 285 6.45 -11.45 -23.12
C THR A 285 7.08 -12.80 -22.76
N ASN A 286 8.41 -12.90 -22.90
CA ASN A 286 9.15 -14.11 -22.55
C ASN A 286 9.24 -14.37 -21.03
N THR A 287 8.92 -13.39 -20.21
CA THR A 287 9.00 -13.48 -18.75
C THR A 287 7.75 -12.86 -18.15
N VAL A 288 6.94 -13.69 -17.51
CA VAL A 288 5.71 -13.27 -16.83
C VAL A 288 6.02 -12.86 -15.39
N ASP A 289 5.56 -11.68 -14.98
CA ASP A 289 5.54 -11.32 -13.55
C ASP A 289 4.36 -12.02 -12.88
N LEU A 290 4.67 -12.94 -11.96
CA LEU A 290 3.66 -13.77 -11.31
C LEU A 290 2.85 -13.00 -10.23
N GLY A 291 3.18 -11.73 -9.96
CA GLY A 291 2.41 -10.84 -9.09
C GLY A 291 2.17 -11.39 -7.70
N ARG A 292 0.91 -11.38 -7.28
CA ARG A 292 0.45 -11.82 -5.96
C ARG A 292 0.81 -13.27 -5.62
N TYR A 293 0.89 -14.15 -6.62
CA TYR A 293 1.27 -15.56 -6.44
C TYR A 293 2.62 -15.73 -5.74
N MET A 294 3.55 -14.80 -5.94
CA MET A 294 4.88 -14.89 -5.30
C MET A 294 4.78 -14.89 -3.77
N LEU A 295 3.69 -14.37 -3.22
CA LEU A 295 3.43 -14.28 -1.77
C LEU A 295 2.45 -15.36 -1.32
N SER A 296 1.29 -15.42 -1.95
CA SER A 296 0.17 -16.29 -1.51
C SER A 296 0.40 -17.76 -1.81
N LYS A 297 1.16 -18.07 -2.87
CA LYS A 297 1.29 -19.40 -3.46
C LYS A 297 -0.04 -20.03 -3.89
N ASN A 298 -1.12 -19.24 -3.92
CA ASN A 298 -2.41 -19.67 -4.45
C ASN A 298 -2.37 -19.59 -5.99
N PRO A 299 -2.65 -20.69 -6.73
CA PRO A 299 -2.68 -20.68 -8.20
C PRO A 299 -3.64 -19.65 -8.80
N GLU A 300 -4.70 -19.27 -8.11
CA GLU A 300 -5.64 -18.24 -8.56
C GLU A 300 -5.02 -16.84 -8.61
N ASP A 301 -3.93 -16.62 -7.86
CA ASP A 301 -3.22 -15.33 -7.80
C ASP A 301 -2.11 -15.21 -8.85
N ILE A 302 -1.92 -16.19 -9.73
CA ILE A 302 -0.88 -16.13 -10.75
C ILE A 302 -1.14 -14.97 -11.71
N GLY A 303 -0.17 -14.01 -11.76
CA GLY A 303 -0.27 -12.82 -12.60
C GLY A 303 -1.28 -11.79 -12.11
N ALA A 304 -1.80 -11.93 -10.88
CA ALA A 304 -2.71 -10.99 -10.27
C ALA A 304 -1.97 -9.82 -9.60
N PHE A 305 -2.51 -8.61 -9.78
CA PHE A 305 -2.00 -7.37 -9.20
C PHE A 305 -3.12 -6.59 -8.54
N LYS A 306 -2.78 -5.82 -7.50
CA LYS A 306 -3.73 -5.00 -6.78
C LYS A 306 -4.34 -3.94 -7.70
N THR A 307 -5.66 -3.80 -7.66
CA THR A 307 -6.38 -2.71 -8.33
C THR A 307 -5.89 -1.37 -7.78
N PRO A 308 -5.23 -0.51 -8.57
CA PRO A 308 -4.84 0.82 -8.09
C PRO A 308 -6.05 1.76 -8.07
N THR A 309 -5.97 2.81 -7.26
CA THR A 309 -6.90 3.94 -7.40
C THR A 309 -6.80 4.57 -8.79
N LEU A 310 -7.92 5.07 -9.33
CA LEU A 310 -7.92 5.87 -10.56
C LEU A 310 -7.85 7.38 -10.29
N ARG A 311 -7.79 7.81 -9.03
CA ARG A 311 -7.59 9.23 -8.75
C ARG A 311 -6.27 9.70 -9.32
N GLU A 312 -6.25 10.91 -9.91
CA GLU A 312 -5.10 11.50 -10.63
C GLU A 312 -4.61 10.65 -11.82
N ILE A 313 -5.44 9.77 -12.36
CA ILE A 313 -5.00 8.82 -13.41
C ILE A 313 -4.47 9.52 -14.66
N ALA A 314 -5.02 10.67 -15.05
CA ALA A 314 -4.56 11.41 -16.21
C ALA A 314 -3.14 11.99 -16.07
N ARG A 315 -2.57 12.01 -14.86
CA ARG A 315 -1.24 12.53 -14.56
C ARG A 315 -0.20 11.44 -14.25
N SER A 316 -0.63 10.18 -14.11
CA SER A 316 0.21 9.09 -13.61
C SER A 316 0.75 8.16 -14.69
N ALA A 317 0.69 8.56 -15.96
CA ALA A 317 1.29 7.79 -17.04
C ALA A 317 2.80 7.56 -16.82
N PRO A 318 3.38 6.44 -17.32
CA PRO A 318 2.73 5.34 -18.06
C PRO A 318 2.01 4.35 -17.15
N TYR A 319 1.08 3.61 -17.72
CA TYR A 319 0.10 2.79 -17.00
C TYR A 319 0.49 1.31 -16.93
N MET A 320 -0.19 0.56 -16.05
CA MET A 320 0.01 -0.81 -15.62
C MET A 320 1.26 -0.99 -14.74
N HIS A 321 1.34 -2.15 -14.08
CA HIS A 321 2.46 -2.43 -13.19
C HIS A 321 3.83 -2.48 -13.92
N ASP A 322 3.83 -2.75 -15.22
CA ASP A 322 5.04 -2.76 -16.06
C ASP A 322 5.22 -1.49 -16.90
N GLY A 323 4.30 -0.52 -16.75
CA GLY A 323 4.38 0.79 -17.41
C GLY A 323 4.32 0.73 -18.93
N ARG A 324 3.60 -0.25 -19.53
CA ARG A 324 3.59 -0.48 -20.99
C ARG A 324 2.78 0.53 -21.78
N PHE A 325 1.69 1.07 -21.24
CA PHE A 325 0.81 2.00 -21.93
C PHE A 325 1.15 3.45 -21.58
N LYS A 326 1.21 4.28 -22.60
CA LYS A 326 1.58 5.71 -22.48
C LYS A 326 0.36 6.60 -22.34
N THR A 327 -0.80 6.17 -22.83
CA THR A 327 -2.01 6.99 -22.87
C THR A 327 -3.21 6.22 -22.29
N LEU A 328 -4.27 6.94 -21.90
CA LEU A 328 -5.51 6.36 -21.41
C LEU A 328 -6.26 5.63 -22.53
N GLU A 329 -6.15 6.12 -23.77
CA GLU A 329 -6.71 5.47 -24.95
C GLU A 329 -6.11 4.07 -25.16
N GLU A 330 -4.79 3.91 -24.97
CA GLU A 330 -4.15 2.59 -25.03
C GLU A 330 -4.68 1.66 -23.93
N VAL A 331 -4.89 2.18 -22.72
CA VAL A 331 -5.49 1.41 -21.61
C VAL A 331 -6.92 1.00 -21.90
N VAL A 332 -7.75 1.93 -22.37
CA VAL A 332 -9.16 1.65 -22.70
C VAL A 332 -9.25 0.65 -23.86
N ASN A 333 -8.41 0.79 -24.90
CA ASN A 333 -8.33 -0.18 -26.00
C ASN A 333 -7.91 -1.57 -25.52
N PHE A 334 -6.96 -1.67 -24.60
CA PHE A 334 -6.54 -2.94 -23.99
C PHE A 334 -7.71 -3.66 -23.29
N TYR A 335 -8.46 -2.92 -22.45
CA TYR A 335 -9.64 -3.50 -21.80
C TYR A 335 -10.78 -3.76 -22.76
N ASN A 336 -10.96 -2.93 -23.80
CA ASN A 336 -11.95 -3.17 -24.84
C ASN A 336 -11.74 -4.49 -25.59
N GLN A 337 -10.48 -4.92 -25.73
CA GLN A 337 -10.11 -6.21 -26.32
C GLN A 337 -10.23 -7.39 -25.33
N GLY A 338 -10.52 -7.12 -24.05
CA GLY A 338 -10.61 -8.14 -23.01
C GLY A 338 -9.24 -8.58 -22.46
N GLY A 339 -8.25 -7.70 -22.43
CA GLY A 339 -6.91 -7.99 -21.91
C GLY A 339 -6.08 -8.93 -22.77
N ILE A 340 -5.03 -9.52 -22.19
CA ILE A 340 -4.22 -10.57 -22.85
C ILE A 340 -4.60 -11.93 -22.29
N LYS A 341 -5.17 -12.80 -23.13
CA LYS A 341 -5.66 -14.12 -22.74
C LYS A 341 -4.56 -14.99 -22.16
N ASN A 342 -4.84 -15.62 -21.03
CA ASN A 342 -3.96 -16.54 -20.34
C ASN A 342 -4.78 -17.52 -19.46
N PRO A 343 -4.19 -18.63 -18.99
CA PRO A 343 -4.92 -19.65 -18.21
C PRO A 343 -5.45 -19.17 -16.85
N HIS A 344 -4.94 -18.06 -16.33
CA HIS A 344 -5.27 -17.50 -15.01
C HIS A 344 -5.98 -16.14 -15.10
N MET A 345 -6.56 -15.86 -16.28
CA MET A 345 -7.27 -14.61 -16.54
C MET A 345 -8.43 -14.41 -15.58
N ASP A 346 -8.55 -13.21 -15.00
CA ASP A 346 -9.71 -12.88 -14.19
C ASP A 346 -10.99 -12.91 -15.05
N PRO A 347 -12.05 -13.64 -14.65
CA PRO A 347 -13.29 -13.77 -15.41
C PRO A 347 -14.06 -12.45 -15.56
N LEU A 348 -13.73 -11.41 -14.79
CA LEU A 348 -14.29 -10.07 -14.94
C LEU A 348 -13.74 -9.34 -16.17
N VAL A 349 -12.56 -9.72 -16.67
CA VAL A 349 -11.91 -9.09 -17.82
C VAL A 349 -12.36 -9.78 -19.11
N ILE A 350 -13.31 -9.15 -19.77
CA ILE A 350 -13.93 -9.63 -21.02
C ILE A 350 -13.89 -8.54 -22.09
N PRO A 351 -14.02 -8.84 -23.38
CA PRO A 351 -14.23 -7.84 -24.42
C PRO A 351 -15.45 -6.96 -24.11
N LEU A 352 -15.33 -5.65 -24.32
CA LEU A 352 -16.36 -4.68 -23.92
C LEU A 352 -17.20 -4.20 -25.10
N GLU A 353 -16.71 -4.38 -26.33
CA GLU A 353 -17.38 -3.98 -27.58
C GLU A 353 -17.75 -2.50 -27.61
N LEU A 354 -16.87 -1.65 -27.09
CA LEU A 354 -17.04 -0.19 -27.12
C LEU A 354 -16.73 0.33 -28.53
N THR A 355 -17.57 1.22 -29.02
CA THR A 355 -17.31 2.01 -30.24
C THR A 355 -16.18 3.03 -29.97
N ASP A 356 -15.66 3.64 -31.04
CA ASP A 356 -14.60 4.67 -30.90
C ASP A 356 -15.11 5.89 -30.10
N GLN A 357 -16.38 6.30 -30.29
CA GLN A 357 -16.97 7.39 -29.51
C GLN A 357 -17.09 7.02 -28.03
N GLU A 358 -17.57 5.83 -27.70
CA GLU A 358 -17.68 5.37 -26.32
C GLU A 358 -16.32 5.27 -25.63
N LYS A 359 -15.27 4.84 -26.35
CA LYS A 359 -13.89 4.85 -25.83
C LYS A 359 -13.40 6.27 -25.56
N HIS A 360 -13.68 7.20 -26.46
CA HIS A 360 -13.37 8.62 -26.28
C HIS A 360 -14.05 9.17 -25.02
N ASP A 361 -15.36 8.99 -24.89
CA ASP A 361 -16.15 9.49 -23.78
C ASP A 361 -15.68 8.92 -22.44
N LEU A 362 -15.33 7.62 -22.41
CA LEU A 362 -14.74 6.96 -21.25
C LEU A 362 -13.41 7.61 -20.85
N VAL A 363 -12.54 7.95 -21.81
CA VAL A 363 -11.30 8.68 -21.56
C VAL A 363 -11.58 10.09 -21.03
N GLN A 364 -12.60 10.80 -21.57
CA GLN A 364 -13.00 12.13 -21.05
C GLN A 364 -13.43 12.02 -19.59
N PHE A 365 -14.18 10.97 -19.20
CA PHE A 365 -14.49 10.73 -17.80
C PHE A 365 -13.22 10.52 -16.95
N LEU A 366 -12.29 9.67 -17.38
CA LEU A 366 -11.05 9.42 -16.64
C LEU A 366 -10.23 10.69 -16.39
N HIS A 367 -10.28 11.67 -17.29
CA HIS A 367 -9.65 12.99 -17.11
C HIS A 367 -10.28 13.80 -15.96
N THR A 368 -11.55 13.56 -15.62
CA THR A 368 -12.25 14.27 -14.55
C THR A 368 -11.87 13.79 -13.13
N LEU A 369 -11.06 12.73 -13.01
CA LEU A 369 -10.65 12.14 -11.72
C LEU A 369 -9.43 12.84 -11.07
N ASN A 370 -8.95 13.92 -11.65
CA ASN A 370 -7.89 14.74 -11.06
C ASN A 370 -8.49 15.66 -9.99
N GLY A 371 -7.96 15.56 -8.79
CA GLY A 371 -8.45 16.27 -7.62
C GLY A 371 -7.43 17.22 -7.02
N GLU A 372 -7.67 17.56 -5.76
CA GLU A 372 -6.84 18.46 -4.96
C GLU A 372 -6.66 17.91 -3.53
N GLY A 373 -5.85 18.60 -2.72
CA GLY A 373 -5.51 18.22 -1.34
C GLY A 373 -4.04 17.80 -1.16
N TRP A 374 -3.38 17.33 -2.21
CA TRP A 374 -1.99 16.84 -2.19
C TRP A 374 -0.93 17.89 -2.54
N GLN A 375 -1.31 19.04 -3.07
CA GLN A 375 -0.40 20.05 -3.64
C GLN A 375 0.60 20.62 -2.62
N GLN A 376 0.25 20.60 -1.33
CA GLN A 376 1.12 21.01 -0.23
C GLN A 376 2.14 19.94 0.20
N ALA A 377 2.05 18.71 -0.30
CA ALA A 377 3.00 17.64 0.00
C ALA A 377 4.32 17.86 -0.78
N THR A 378 5.04 18.93 -0.41
CA THR A 378 6.27 19.38 -1.06
C THR A 378 7.50 19.10 -0.22
N ALA A 379 8.69 19.21 -0.83
CA ALA A 379 9.95 19.06 -0.12
C ALA A 379 10.10 20.11 0.99
N PRO A 380 10.77 19.79 2.12
CA PRO A 380 11.09 20.76 3.15
C PRO A 380 12.06 21.81 2.60
N LYS A 381 12.03 23.02 3.19
CA LYS A 381 12.95 24.11 2.82
C LYS A 381 14.42 23.79 3.15
N ALA A 382 14.62 22.98 4.20
CA ALA A 382 15.94 22.55 4.66
C ALA A 382 15.82 21.17 5.32
N PHE A 383 16.89 20.41 5.27
CA PHE A 383 17.00 19.11 5.93
C PHE A 383 17.76 19.24 7.26
N PRO A 384 17.53 18.32 8.23
CA PRO A 384 18.28 18.26 9.49
C PRO A 384 19.79 18.15 9.23
N LYS A 385 20.60 18.90 10.03
CA LYS A 385 22.07 18.89 9.91
C LYS A 385 22.71 17.95 10.91
#